data_e5f77c3690c15c00475f60f45b0b50df
#
_entry.id   e5f77c3690c15c00475f60f45b0b50df
#
_cell.length_a   1.000
_cell.length_b   1.000
_cell.length_c   1.000
_cell.angle_alpha   90.00
_cell.angle_beta   90.00
_cell.angle_gamma   90.00
#
_symmetry.space_group_name_H-M   'P 1'
#
loop_
_entity.id
_entity.type
_entity.pdbx_description
1 polymer ?
#
loop_
_entity_poly.entity_id
_entity_poly.type
_entity_poly.pdbx_seq_one_letter_code
_entity_poly.pdbx_strand_id
1 'polypeptide(L)'
;MKNTFRAQCQCGQLAVSFTQAPVAQLVCHCRDCQTVSGLPYAKAAFFRAEEQCSEGEFLAVDMTGGSGKPKQYRRCRQCNDFVYATVDALTGLLGVAADKLLPPFEFKPMAHVWTCEKAPETEIPSGVFQFPKAPPFRPGKQ
;
A
#
# COMPACT_ATOMS: atom_id res chain seq x y z
N MET A 1 21.08 2.60 -17.26
CA MET A 1 19.81 3.28 -16.99
C MET A 1 19.19 2.73 -15.74
N LYS A 2 18.82 3.57 -14.81
CA LYS A 2 18.23 3.11 -13.56
C LYS A 2 16.78 2.73 -13.77
N ASN A 3 16.38 1.59 -13.19
CA ASN A 3 14.98 1.23 -13.16
C ASN A 3 14.26 2.17 -12.19
N THR A 4 13.08 2.60 -12.59
CA THR A 4 12.25 3.46 -11.77
C THR A 4 10.92 2.77 -11.54
N PHE A 5 10.49 2.80 -10.28
CA PHE A 5 9.18 2.26 -9.89
C PHE A 5 8.23 3.45 -9.77
N ARG A 6 7.21 3.46 -10.59
CA ARG A 6 6.27 4.58 -10.62
C ARG A 6 4.84 4.09 -10.46
N ALA A 7 4.13 4.70 -9.52
CA ALA A 7 2.70 4.49 -9.35
C ALA A 7 1.99 5.78 -9.73
N GLN A 8 0.85 5.67 -10.39
CA GLN A 8 0.08 6.86 -10.73
C GLN A 8 -1.41 6.53 -10.77
N CYS A 9 -2.21 7.55 -10.51
CA CYS A 9 -3.66 7.42 -10.56
C CYS A 9 -4.13 7.28 -12.00
N GLN A 10 -5.41 6.96 -12.16
CA GLN A 10 -6.00 6.76 -13.47
C GLN A 10 -5.82 7.96 -14.41
N CYS A 11 -5.96 9.18 -13.90
CA CYS A 11 -5.81 10.37 -14.73
C CYS A 11 -4.35 10.84 -14.85
N GLY A 12 -3.43 10.25 -14.09
CA GLY A 12 -2.00 10.57 -14.16
C GLY A 12 -1.56 11.78 -13.35
N GLN A 13 -2.49 12.52 -12.73
CA GLN A 13 -2.17 13.74 -12.01
C GLN A 13 -1.40 13.48 -10.72
N LEU A 14 -1.79 12.43 -9.97
CA LEU A 14 -1.09 12.08 -8.74
C LEU A 14 -0.19 10.88 -9.00
N ALA A 15 1.10 11.04 -8.69
CA ALA A 15 2.08 9.99 -8.94
C ALA A 15 3.17 10.01 -7.88
N VAL A 16 3.79 8.85 -7.67
CA VAL A 16 4.95 8.74 -6.80
C VAL A 16 5.91 7.73 -7.43
N SER A 17 7.20 8.02 -7.35
CA SER A 17 8.20 7.14 -7.94
C SER A 17 9.38 6.93 -7.00
N PHE A 18 10.08 5.82 -7.24
CA PHE A 18 11.21 5.37 -6.42
C PHE A 18 12.25 4.77 -7.33
N THR A 19 13.53 4.84 -6.91
CA THR A 19 14.63 4.25 -7.67
C THR A 19 15.01 2.86 -7.19
N GLN A 20 14.57 2.46 -6.00
CA GLN A 20 14.87 1.14 -5.46
C GLN A 20 13.60 0.31 -5.32
N ALA A 21 13.76 -1.00 -5.41
CA ALA A 21 12.64 -1.93 -5.30
C ALA A 21 11.97 -1.84 -3.93
N PRO A 22 10.71 -2.26 -3.83
CA PRO A 22 10.02 -2.25 -2.53
C PRO A 22 10.70 -3.21 -1.56
N VAL A 23 10.66 -2.84 -0.28
CA VAL A 23 11.25 -3.69 0.78
C VAL A 23 10.28 -4.75 1.26
N ALA A 24 8.99 -4.58 0.98
CA ALA A 24 7.97 -5.56 1.35
C ALA A 24 6.75 -5.42 0.45
N GLN A 25 6.04 -6.52 0.25
CA GLN A 25 4.79 -6.54 -0.51
C GLN A 25 3.79 -7.38 0.25
N LEU A 26 2.64 -6.80 0.54
CA LEU A 26 1.62 -7.43 1.39
C LEU A 26 0.24 -7.24 0.77
N VAL A 27 -0.65 -8.19 1.07
CA VAL A 27 -2.07 -7.99 0.82
C VAL A 27 -2.71 -7.66 2.16
N CYS A 28 -3.36 -6.51 2.25
CA CYS A 28 -3.96 -6.04 3.49
C CYS A 28 -5.47 -6.13 3.42
N HIS A 29 -6.05 -6.84 4.38
CA HIS A 29 -7.49 -7.08 4.45
C HIS A 29 -8.21 -6.17 5.45
N CYS A 30 -7.53 -5.18 6.03
CA CYS A 30 -8.14 -4.32 7.03
C CYS A 30 -9.28 -3.51 6.43
N ARG A 31 -10.24 -3.14 7.28
CA ARG A 31 -11.42 -2.40 6.84
C ARG A 31 -11.07 -1.05 6.24
N ASP A 32 -10.05 -0.39 6.78
CA ASP A 32 -9.61 0.89 6.24
C ASP A 32 -9.16 0.74 4.80
N CYS A 33 -8.36 -0.30 4.52
CA CYS A 33 -7.91 -0.57 3.16
C CYS A 33 -9.07 -0.89 2.23
N GLN A 34 -10.04 -1.66 2.71
CA GLN A 34 -11.25 -1.96 1.92
C GLN A 34 -12.00 -0.68 1.59
N THR A 35 -12.18 0.18 2.57
CA THR A 35 -12.91 1.43 2.41
C THR A 35 -12.23 2.36 1.41
N VAL A 36 -10.93 2.55 1.56
CA VAL A 36 -10.19 3.50 0.74
C VAL A 36 -10.01 3.01 -0.70
N SER A 37 -9.74 1.73 -0.87
CA SER A 37 -9.51 1.16 -2.20
C SER A 37 -10.80 0.85 -2.95
N GLY A 38 -11.90 0.65 -2.23
CA GLY A 38 -13.13 0.18 -2.84
C GLY A 38 -13.09 -1.27 -3.25
N LEU A 39 -12.06 -2.00 -2.84
CA LEU A 39 -11.83 -3.40 -3.17
C LEU A 39 -11.89 -4.25 -1.91
N PRO A 40 -12.04 -5.58 -2.04
CA PRO A 40 -12.07 -6.45 -0.86
C PRO A 40 -10.79 -6.44 -0.04
N TYR A 41 -9.68 -6.02 -0.64
CA TYR A 41 -8.39 -5.91 0.04
C TYR A 41 -7.52 -4.93 -0.74
N ALA A 42 -6.41 -4.52 -0.15
CA ALA A 42 -5.45 -3.66 -0.81
C ALA A 42 -4.15 -4.44 -1.06
N LYS A 43 -3.58 -4.26 -2.25
CA LYS A 43 -2.26 -4.78 -2.58
C LYS A 43 -1.27 -3.66 -2.28
N ALA A 44 -0.39 -3.90 -1.31
CA ALA A 44 0.51 -2.86 -0.83
C ALA A 44 1.96 -3.22 -1.11
N ALA A 45 2.67 -2.30 -1.74
CA ALA A 45 4.11 -2.39 -1.91
C ALA A 45 4.73 -1.28 -1.07
N PHE A 46 5.62 -1.64 -0.15
CA PHE A 46 6.22 -0.68 0.76
C PHE A 46 7.61 -0.30 0.29
N PHE A 47 7.80 1.00 0.05
CA PHE A 47 9.07 1.55 -0.40
C PHE A 47 9.66 2.44 0.70
N ARG A 48 10.96 2.69 0.64
CA ARG A 48 11.58 3.61 1.58
C ARG A 48 11.09 5.03 1.30
N ALA A 49 10.48 5.65 2.30
CA ALA A 49 9.85 6.96 2.15
C ALA A 49 10.87 8.05 1.76
N GLU A 50 12.11 7.91 2.23
CA GLU A 50 13.15 8.90 1.96
C GLU A 50 13.52 9.02 0.49
N GLU A 51 13.14 8.03 -0.32
CA GLU A 51 13.48 8.01 -1.75
C GLU A 51 12.32 8.43 -2.63
N GLN A 52 11.21 8.83 -2.04
CA GLN A 52 10.03 9.15 -2.83
C GLN A 52 10.21 10.44 -3.64
N CYS A 53 9.67 10.41 -4.84
CA CYS A 53 9.52 11.59 -5.66
C CYS A 53 8.03 11.65 -6.02
N SER A 54 7.30 12.56 -5.37
CA SER A 54 5.85 12.64 -5.55
C SER A 54 5.47 13.85 -6.40
N GLU A 55 4.40 13.70 -7.15
CA GLU A 55 3.88 14.75 -8.03
C GLU A 55 2.37 14.83 -7.90
N GLY A 56 1.83 16.04 -8.05
CA GLY A 56 0.39 16.23 -8.09
C GLY A 56 -0.23 16.52 -6.74
N GLU A 57 -1.50 16.88 -6.79
CA GLU A 57 -2.26 17.23 -5.59
C GLU A 57 -3.11 16.07 -5.12
N PHE A 58 -3.18 15.90 -3.81
CA PHE A 58 -3.94 14.79 -3.23
C PHE A 58 -4.92 15.27 -2.18
N LEU A 59 -5.92 14.41 -1.95
CA LEU A 59 -6.82 14.53 -0.81
C LEU A 59 -6.34 13.52 0.23
N ALA A 60 -6.18 13.99 1.46
CA ALA A 60 -5.72 13.14 2.55
C ALA A 60 -6.92 12.56 3.29
N VAL A 61 -6.88 11.26 3.55
CA VAL A 61 -7.89 10.57 4.36
C VAL A 61 -7.18 10.00 5.57
N ASP A 62 -7.43 10.57 6.74
CA ASP A 62 -6.77 10.16 7.98
C ASP A 62 -7.59 9.06 8.66
N MET A 63 -6.90 7.99 9.07
CA MET A 63 -7.52 6.85 9.73
C MET A 63 -6.57 6.28 10.78
N THR A 64 -7.10 5.54 11.74
CA THR A 64 -6.29 4.86 12.73
C THR A 64 -6.49 3.34 12.69
N GLY A 65 -7.67 2.90 12.30
CA GLY A 65 -7.98 1.48 12.19
C GLY A 65 -7.65 0.65 13.41
N GLY A 66 -7.44 -0.63 13.21
CA GLY A 66 -7.18 -1.56 14.30
C GLY A 66 -5.83 -1.40 14.96
N SER A 67 -4.87 -0.77 14.30
CA SER A 67 -3.54 -0.57 14.88
C SER A 67 -3.53 0.52 15.94
N GLY A 68 -4.51 1.44 15.90
CA GLY A 68 -4.53 2.59 16.76
C GLY A 68 -3.51 3.66 16.43
N LYS A 69 -2.69 3.44 15.41
CA LYS A 69 -1.67 4.41 14.99
C LYS A 69 -2.12 5.15 13.74
N PRO A 70 -1.79 6.44 13.62
CA PRO A 70 -2.24 7.23 12.48
C PRO A 70 -1.73 6.67 11.16
N LYS A 71 -2.57 6.76 10.15
CA LYS A 71 -2.19 6.52 8.77
C LYS A 71 -2.98 7.48 7.90
N GLN A 72 -2.36 7.88 6.80
CA GLN A 72 -2.99 8.84 5.90
C GLN A 72 -2.96 8.27 4.50
N TYR A 73 -4.15 8.01 3.98
CA TYR A 73 -4.31 7.55 2.59
C TYR A 73 -4.39 8.78 1.69
N ARG A 74 -3.74 8.73 0.55
CA ARG A 74 -3.71 9.86 -0.37
C ARG A 74 -4.35 9.48 -1.69
N ARG A 75 -5.41 10.19 -2.01
CA ARG A 75 -6.17 10.03 -3.25
C ARG A 75 -5.91 11.18 -4.18
N CYS A 76 -6.00 10.94 -5.48
CA CYS A 76 -5.87 12.01 -6.45
C CYS A 76 -6.99 13.02 -6.26
N ARG A 77 -6.63 14.30 -6.21
CA ARG A 77 -7.62 15.36 -6.07
C ARG A 77 -8.53 15.45 -7.28
N GLN A 78 -8.07 15.01 -8.44
CA GLN A 78 -8.83 15.10 -9.68
C GLN A 78 -9.69 13.87 -9.96
N CYS A 79 -9.12 12.66 -9.89
CA CYS A 79 -9.85 11.44 -10.22
C CYS A 79 -10.23 10.58 -9.02
N ASN A 80 -9.78 10.98 -7.82
CA ASN A 80 -10.10 10.32 -6.56
C ASN A 80 -9.51 8.91 -6.38
N ASP A 81 -8.61 8.49 -7.26
CA ASP A 81 -7.93 7.21 -7.13
C ASP A 81 -7.00 7.22 -5.91
N PHE A 82 -6.98 6.12 -5.18
CA PHE A 82 -6.03 5.92 -4.09
C PHE A 82 -4.70 5.47 -4.68
N VAL A 83 -3.60 6.16 -4.34
CA VAL A 83 -2.29 5.85 -4.89
C VAL A 83 -1.30 5.40 -3.82
N TYR A 84 -1.21 6.12 -2.70
CA TYR A 84 -0.25 5.74 -1.66
C TYR A 84 -0.68 6.26 -0.29
N ALA A 85 0.00 5.75 0.74
CA ALA A 85 -0.34 6.08 2.12
C ALA A 85 0.90 6.15 2.99
N THR A 86 0.85 7.03 3.99
CA THR A 86 1.84 7.03 5.07
C THR A 86 1.24 6.22 6.21
N VAL A 87 2.06 5.38 6.83
CA VAL A 87 1.60 4.47 7.87
C VAL A 87 2.54 4.57 9.07
N ASP A 88 2.09 5.17 10.16
CA ASP A 88 2.95 5.38 11.33
C ASP A 88 3.43 4.06 11.96
N ALA A 89 2.63 2.99 11.81
CA ALA A 89 3.03 1.68 12.31
C ALA A 89 4.26 1.13 11.58
N LEU A 90 4.56 1.66 10.38
CA LEU A 90 5.69 1.23 9.57
C LEU A 90 6.55 2.46 9.25
N THR A 91 7.15 3.03 10.30
CA THR A 91 7.94 4.25 10.20
C THR A 91 9.04 4.13 9.15
N GLY A 92 9.17 5.16 8.32
CA GLY A 92 10.19 5.19 7.27
C GLY A 92 9.78 4.53 5.97
N LEU A 93 8.57 3.96 5.90
CA LEU A 93 8.08 3.33 4.70
C LEU A 93 6.85 4.06 4.17
N LEU A 94 6.69 4.02 2.86
CA LEU A 94 5.52 4.54 2.19
C LEU A 94 4.78 3.36 1.57
N GLY A 95 3.50 3.23 1.87
CA GLY A 95 2.68 2.15 1.31
C GLY A 95 2.07 2.60 0.01
N VAL A 96 2.37 1.88 -1.06
CA VAL A 96 1.90 2.22 -2.40
C VAL A 96 0.88 1.18 -2.84
N ALA A 97 -0.23 1.65 -3.44
CA ALA A 97 -1.21 0.74 -4.03
C ALA A 97 -0.52 0.04 -5.21
N ALA A 98 -0.23 -1.25 -5.05
CA ALA A 98 0.57 -1.98 -6.03
C ALA A 98 -0.11 -2.08 -7.39
N ASP A 99 -1.44 -2.05 -7.42
CA ASP A 99 -2.18 -2.07 -8.68
C ASP A 99 -2.04 -0.77 -9.48
N LYS A 100 -1.47 0.27 -8.88
CA LYS A 100 -1.17 1.52 -9.56
C LYS A 100 0.27 1.58 -10.07
N LEU A 101 1.10 0.62 -9.69
CA LEU A 101 2.48 0.57 -10.18
C LEU A 101 2.51 0.14 -11.63
N LEU A 102 3.23 0.90 -12.44
CA LEU A 102 3.28 0.67 -13.87
C LEU A 102 4.17 -0.51 -14.23
N PRO A 103 3.87 -1.19 -15.36
CA PRO A 103 4.76 -2.25 -15.86
C PRO A 103 6.17 -1.70 -16.05
N PRO A 104 7.20 -2.53 -15.90
CA PRO A 104 7.16 -3.99 -15.76
C PRO A 104 7.05 -4.51 -14.34
N PHE A 105 6.64 -3.68 -13.38
CA PHE A 105 6.50 -4.14 -12.00
C PHE A 105 5.48 -5.29 -11.90
N GLU A 106 5.84 -6.33 -11.17
CA GLU A 106 4.94 -7.45 -10.88
C GLU A 106 4.76 -7.55 -9.36
N PHE A 107 3.52 -7.58 -8.93
CA PHE A 107 3.20 -7.70 -7.52
C PHE A 107 3.36 -9.14 -7.06
N LYS A 108 4.22 -9.36 -6.06
CA LYS A 108 4.48 -10.69 -5.50
C LYS A 108 4.40 -10.58 -3.98
N PRO A 109 3.20 -10.76 -3.41
CA PRO A 109 3.05 -10.57 -1.96
C PRO A 109 3.72 -11.68 -1.18
N MET A 110 4.36 -11.29 -0.07
CA MET A 110 5.01 -12.25 0.82
C MET A 110 4.07 -12.68 1.95
N ALA A 111 2.97 -11.96 2.18
CA ALA A 111 2.04 -12.30 3.25
C ALA A 111 0.71 -11.57 3.07
N HIS A 112 -0.32 -12.12 3.70
CA HIS A 112 -1.62 -11.47 3.86
C HIS A 112 -1.75 -11.06 5.33
N VAL A 113 -2.11 -9.80 5.57
CA VAL A 113 -2.20 -9.25 6.92
C VAL A 113 -3.61 -8.74 7.19
N TRP A 114 -3.93 -8.59 8.48
CA TRP A 114 -5.26 -8.17 8.93
C TRP A 114 -6.36 -9.10 8.43
N THR A 115 -6.04 -10.40 8.40
CA THR A 115 -6.98 -11.39 7.91
C THR A 115 -8.21 -11.53 8.82
N CYS A 116 -8.12 -11.07 10.08
CA CYS A 116 -9.28 -11.06 10.97
C CYS A 116 -10.39 -10.13 10.47
N GLU A 117 -10.07 -9.22 9.56
CA GLU A 117 -11.06 -8.30 8.98
C GLU A 117 -11.35 -8.62 7.52
N LYS A 118 -10.89 -9.76 7.05
CA LYS A 118 -11.06 -10.22 5.67
C LYS A 118 -12.54 -10.25 5.28
N ALA A 119 -12.83 -9.79 4.05
CA ALA A 119 -14.18 -9.89 3.50
C ALA A 119 -14.57 -11.37 3.39
N PRO A 120 -15.81 -11.74 3.75
CA PRO A 120 -16.21 -13.16 3.82
C PRO A 120 -16.01 -13.94 2.52
N GLU A 121 -16.24 -13.28 1.38
CA GLU A 121 -16.14 -13.92 0.07
C GLU A 121 -14.73 -13.98 -0.50
N THR A 122 -13.76 -13.34 0.18
CA THR A 122 -12.38 -13.33 -0.30
C THR A 122 -11.66 -14.60 0.10
N GLU A 123 -11.05 -15.26 -0.88
CA GLU A 123 -10.26 -16.46 -0.64
C GLU A 123 -8.78 -16.12 -0.64
N ILE A 124 -8.05 -16.67 0.32
CA ILE A 124 -6.60 -16.48 0.41
C ILE A 124 -5.96 -17.76 -0.09
N PRO A 125 -5.01 -17.66 -1.05
CA PRO A 125 -4.35 -18.86 -1.56
C PRO A 125 -3.66 -19.66 -0.46
N SER A 126 -3.64 -20.99 -0.60
CA SER A 126 -2.91 -21.84 0.34
C SER A 126 -1.41 -21.63 0.16
N GLY A 127 -0.65 -21.85 1.22
CA GLY A 127 0.81 -21.78 1.15
C GLY A 127 1.39 -20.39 1.33
N VAL A 128 0.56 -19.35 1.58
CA VAL A 128 1.05 -18.01 1.86
C VAL A 128 0.99 -17.73 3.36
N PHE A 129 1.87 -16.88 3.83
CA PHE A 129 1.84 -16.46 5.23
C PHE A 129 0.60 -15.61 5.48
N GLN A 130 -0.06 -15.86 6.60
CA GLN A 130 -1.27 -15.13 6.99
C GLN A 130 -1.14 -14.68 8.44
N PHE A 131 -1.47 -13.44 8.69
CA PHE A 131 -1.43 -12.88 10.05
C PHE A 131 -2.76 -12.21 10.34
N PRO A 132 -3.40 -12.53 11.49
CA PRO A 132 -4.70 -11.97 11.80
C PRO A 132 -4.68 -10.44 11.97
N LYS A 133 -3.53 -9.89 12.37
CA LYS A 133 -3.35 -8.44 12.50
C LYS A 133 -2.07 -8.04 11.78
N ALA A 134 -1.31 -7.11 12.35
CA ALA A 134 -0.05 -6.67 11.75
C ALA A 134 0.95 -7.82 11.73
N PRO A 135 1.88 -7.82 10.76
CA PRO A 135 2.90 -8.88 10.71
C PRO A 135 3.83 -8.76 11.93
N PRO A 136 4.37 -9.90 12.40
CA PRO A 136 5.28 -9.87 13.55
C PRO A 136 6.66 -9.31 13.22
N PHE A 137 6.98 -9.17 11.94
CA PHE A 137 8.24 -8.58 11.50
C PHE A 137 8.01 -7.12 11.10
N ARG A 138 9.11 -6.36 11.01
CA ARG A 138 9.04 -4.97 10.59
C ARG A 138 9.68 -4.84 9.21
N PRO A 139 8.88 -4.73 8.15
CA PRO A 139 9.43 -4.61 6.80
C PRO A 139 10.40 -3.43 6.69
N GLY A 140 11.52 -3.64 5.98
CA GLY A 140 12.50 -2.61 5.79
C GLY A 140 13.48 -2.39 6.92
N LYS A 141 13.31 -3.12 8.01
CA LYS A 141 14.22 -3.01 9.15
C LYS A 141 15.15 -4.22 9.19
N GLN A 142 16.40 -3.96 9.36
CA GLN A 142 17.43 -5.01 9.42
C GLN A 142 17.82 -5.28 10.85
#